data_eab9d3cdd821fcc12821b0a117e7f80e
#
_entry.id   eab9d3cdd821fcc12821b0a117e7f80e
#
_cell.length_a   1.000
_cell.length_b   1.000
_cell.length_c   1.000
_cell.angle_alpha   90.00
_cell.angle_beta   90.00
_cell.angle_gamma   90.00
#
_symmetry.space_group_name_H-M   'P 1'
#
loop_
_entity.id
_entity.type
_entity.pdbx_description
1 polymer ?
#
loop_
_entity_poly.entity_id
_entity_poly.type
_entity_poly.pdbx_seq_one_letter_code
_entity_poly.pdbx_strand_id
1 'polypeptide(L)'
;MFRVGLGQDSHEFVADGENKPLILGGVKVDERGGLKGNSDGDAILHSLCNALSSAIGGDSLSTWTDEMCLKQGIKDSSRYVEYIFNKIIGLKYSVVNVSISVEARKPRLKMEIIKQIKEKIASLLKIEIDQIGLTFTSGEGLTEFGLGKGIHVLTIVSITRHD
;
A
#
# COMPACT_ATOMS: atom_id res chain seq x y z
N MET A 1 10.11 9.91 -21.05
CA MET A 1 9.12 10.80 -20.36
C MET A 1 9.01 10.34 -18.90
N PHE A 2 9.12 11.27 -17.93
CA PHE A 2 9.06 10.99 -16.49
C PHE A 2 7.70 11.45 -15.93
N ARG A 3 7.10 10.66 -15.05
CA ARG A 3 5.85 10.99 -14.34
C ARG A 3 5.95 10.65 -12.86
N VAL A 4 5.15 11.34 -12.07
CA VAL A 4 5.02 11.12 -10.62
C VAL A 4 3.54 10.89 -10.31
N GLY A 5 3.26 9.95 -9.43
CA GLY A 5 1.93 9.71 -8.89
C GLY A 5 1.94 9.79 -7.37
N LEU A 6 0.92 10.40 -6.79
CA LEU A 6 0.63 10.44 -5.37
C LEU A 6 -0.59 9.57 -5.09
N GLY A 7 -0.49 8.75 -4.07
CA GLY A 7 -1.59 7.97 -3.55
C GLY A 7 -1.65 8.04 -2.03
N GLN A 8 -2.84 7.94 -1.49
CA GLN A 8 -3.05 7.82 -0.05
C GLN A 8 -4.13 6.79 0.23
N ASP A 9 -4.07 6.21 1.41
CA ASP A 9 -5.12 5.35 1.94
C ASP A 9 -5.10 5.38 3.47
N SER A 10 -6.25 5.10 4.08
CA SER A 10 -6.35 4.99 5.53
C SER A 10 -7.45 4.02 5.93
N HIS A 11 -7.16 3.24 6.98
CA HIS A 11 -8.11 2.30 7.54
C HIS A 11 -8.11 2.38 9.06
N GLU A 12 -9.28 2.26 9.64
CA GLU A 12 -9.49 2.08 11.07
C GLU A 12 -9.14 0.63 11.47
N PHE A 13 -8.62 0.43 12.67
CA PHE A 13 -8.49 -0.92 13.23
C PHE A 13 -9.86 -1.57 13.41
N VAL A 14 -9.92 -2.89 13.23
CA VAL A 14 -11.12 -3.67 13.61
C VAL A 14 -11.36 -3.55 15.12
N ALA A 15 -12.59 -3.85 15.54
CA ALA A 15 -12.95 -3.81 16.96
C ALA A 15 -12.16 -4.85 17.76
N ASP A 16 -11.94 -4.56 19.05
CA ASP A 16 -11.30 -5.50 19.96
C ASP A 16 -12.06 -6.82 19.97
N GLY A 17 -11.31 -7.92 19.77
CA GLY A 17 -11.88 -9.27 19.71
C GLY A 17 -12.21 -9.78 18.31
N GLU A 18 -12.20 -8.94 17.29
CA GLU A 18 -12.28 -9.41 15.89
C GLU A 18 -11.01 -10.16 15.49
N ASN A 19 -11.21 -11.33 14.86
CA ASN A 19 -10.10 -12.19 14.43
C ASN A 19 -9.72 -11.88 12.97
N LYS A 20 -9.15 -10.69 12.74
CA LYS A 20 -8.63 -10.27 11.43
C LYS A 20 -7.12 -10.03 11.56
N PRO A 21 -6.28 -10.67 10.73
CA PRO A 21 -4.83 -10.42 10.77
C PRO A 21 -4.52 -9.00 10.28
N LEU A 22 -3.45 -8.41 10.81
CA LEU A 22 -2.89 -7.18 10.30
C LEU A 22 -1.92 -7.48 9.17
N ILE A 23 -2.27 -7.02 7.97
CA ILE A 23 -1.45 -7.13 6.76
C ILE A 23 -0.97 -5.73 6.38
N LEU A 24 0.32 -5.56 6.18
CA LEU A 24 0.92 -4.30 5.73
C LEU A 24 2.01 -4.57 4.69
N GLY A 25 1.89 -3.96 3.53
CA GLY A 25 2.81 -4.15 2.42
C GLY A 25 2.87 -5.60 1.91
N GLY A 26 1.75 -6.34 2.01
CA GLY A 26 1.66 -7.75 1.63
C GLY A 26 2.30 -8.71 2.65
N VAL A 27 2.65 -8.22 3.84
CA VAL A 27 3.25 -9.02 4.92
C VAL A 27 2.31 -9.10 6.09
N LYS A 28 2.08 -10.31 6.62
CA LYS A 28 1.33 -10.49 7.86
C LYS A 28 2.19 -10.05 9.04
N VAL A 29 1.77 -8.95 9.66
CA VAL A 29 2.47 -8.30 10.79
C VAL A 29 2.01 -8.88 12.12
N ASP A 30 0.72 -9.17 12.23
CA ASP A 30 0.10 -9.72 13.43
C ASP A 30 -1.06 -10.65 13.04
N GLU A 31 -1.35 -11.64 13.89
CA GLU A 31 -2.50 -12.54 13.73
C GLU A 31 -3.84 -11.86 14.03
N ARG A 32 -3.81 -10.72 14.72
CA ARG A 32 -4.96 -9.92 15.14
C ARG A 32 -4.70 -8.43 14.94
N GLY A 33 -5.73 -7.61 15.22
CA GLY A 33 -5.60 -6.16 15.12
C GLY A 33 -5.51 -5.67 13.66
N GLY A 34 -6.17 -6.37 12.76
CA GLY A 34 -6.25 -6.00 11.36
C GLY A 34 -7.02 -4.70 11.13
N LEU A 35 -7.06 -4.28 9.88
CA LEU A 35 -7.72 -3.04 9.46
C LEU A 35 -9.09 -3.35 8.82
N LYS A 36 -10.08 -2.49 9.07
CA LYS A 36 -11.41 -2.59 8.49
C LYS A 36 -11.33 -2.47 6.97
N GLY A 37 -12.19 -3.18 6.27
CA GLY A 37 -12.30 -3.16 4.81
C GLY A 37 -12.79 -4.48 4.25
N ASN A 38 -13.23 -4.48 3.00
CA ASN A 38 -13.75 -5.65 2.29
C ASN A 38 -12.65 -6.63 1.87
N SER A 39 -11.41 -6.12 1.69
CA SER A 39 -10.20 -6.89 1.40
C SER A 39 -9.41 -7.20 2.68
N ASP A 40 -8.12 -7.51 2.54
CA ASP A 40 -7.19 -7.66 3.66
C ASP A 40 -6.96 -6.35 4.46
N GLY A 41 -7.33 -5.19 3.88
CA GLY A 41 -7.20 -3.88 4.49
C GLY A 41 -5.76 -3.34 4.47
N ASP A 42 -4.91 -3.81 3.57
CA ASP A 42 -3.52 -3.38 3.47
C ASP A 42 -3.39 -1.93 2.99
N ALA A 43 -3.35 -0.98 3.93
CA ALA A 43 -3.26 0.44 3.63
C ALA A 43 -1.99 0.82 2.84
N ILE A 44 -0.88 0.08 3.02
CA ILE A 44 0.36 0.32 2.27
C ILE A 44 0.15 -0.04 0.79
N LEU A 45 -0.35 -1.23 0.49
CA LEU A 45 -0.57 -1.64 -0.90
C LEU A 45 -1.70 -0.85 -1.56
N HIS A 46 -2.73 -0.44 -0.81
CA HIS A 46 -3.80 0.41 -1.35
C HIS A 46 -3.29 1.81 -1.74
N SER A 47 -2.50 2.45 -0.87
CA SER A 47 -1.90 3.75 -1.21
C SER A 47 -0.93 3.64 -2.39
N LEU A 48 -0.18 2.53 -2.49
CA LEU A 48 0.68 2.22 -3.64
C LEU A 48 -0.12 2.07 -4.92
N CYS A 49 -1.24 1.35 -4.89
CA CYS A 49 -2.14 1.22 -6.04
C CYS A 49 -2.66 2.58 -6.53
N ASN A 50 -3.10 3.44 -5.61
CA ASN A 50 -3.53 4.79 -5.92
C ASN A 50 -2.40 5.63 -6.54
N ALA A 51 -1.18 5.54 -6.01
CA ALA A 51 -0.02 6.25 -6.55
C ALA A 51 0.34 5.78 -7.98
N LEU A 52 0.36 4.46 -8.20
CA LEU A 52 0.61 3.87 -9.52
C LEU A 52 -0.47 4.27 -10.54
N SER A 53 -1.74 4.24 -10.14
CA SER A 53 -2.86 4.68 -10.98
C SER A 53 -2.75 6.17 -11.32
N SER A 54 -2.51 7.02 -10.32
CA SER A 54 -2.32 8.47 -10.50
C SER A 54 -1.18 8.79 -11.48
N ALA A 55 -0.05 8.06 -11.41
CA ALA A 55 1.10 8.28 -12.29
C ALA A 55 0.77 8.10 -13.78
N ILE A 56 -0.20 7.25 -14.12
CA ILE A 56 -0.66 7.02 -15.50
C ILE A 56 -1.94 7.78 -15.85
N GLY A 57 -2.43 8.66 -14.95
CA GLY A 57 -3.67 9.43 -15.18
C GLY A 57 -4.94 8.59 -14.98
N GLY A 58 -4.86 7.54 -14.19
CA GLY A 58 -5.99 6.66 -13.87
C GLY A 58 -6.77 7.11 -12.62
N ASP A 59 -7.83 6.37 -12.32
CA ASP A 59 -8.77 6.65 -11.24
C ASP A 59 -8.40 5.95 -9.93
N SER A 60 -9.17 6.24 -8.88
CA SER A 60 -9.00 5.66 -7.55
C SER A 60 -9.10 4.13 -7.55
N LEU A 61 -8.41 3.50 -6.61
CA LEU A 61 -8.38 2.06 -6.39
C LEU A 61 -9.77 1.40 -6.44
N SER A 62 -10.75 1.95 -5.73
CA SER A 62 -12.11 1.40 -5.63
C SER A 62 -12.82 1.27 -6.98
N THR A 63 -12.52 2.13 -7.95
CA THR A 63 -13.18 2.09 -9.27
C THR A 63 -12.94 0.80 -10.04
N TRP A 64 -11.87 0.07 -9.74
CA TRP A 64 -11.51 -1.17 -10.42
C TRP A 64 -11.30 -2.37 -9.46
N THR A 65 -11.03 -2.15 -8.18
CA THR A 65 -10.89 -3.25 -7.21
C THR A 65 -12.20 -3.75 -6.65
N ASP A 66 -13.26 -2.94 -6.63
CA ASP A 66 -14.57 -3.40 -6.14
C ASP A 66 -15.07 -4.59 -6.95
N GLU A 67 -14.87 -4.63 -8.25
CA GLU A 67 -15.18 -5.80 -9.06
C GLU A 67 -14.34 -7.01 -8.67
N MET A 68 -13.04 -6.84 -8.50
CA MET A 68 -12.12 -7.91 -8.10
C MET A 68 -12.46 -8.45 -6.70
N CYS A 69 -12.71 -7.57 -5.75
CA CYS A 69 -12.97 -7.94 -4.36
C CYS A 69 -14.39 -8.51 -4.17
N LEU A 70 -15.43 -7.77 -4.61
CA LEU A 70 -16.82 -8.09 -4.29
C LEU A 70 -17.40 -9.15 -5.22
N LYS A 71 -17.02 -9.16 -6.51
CA LYS A 71 -17.54 -10.12 -7.50
C LYS A 71 -16.67 -11.35 -7.66
N GLN A 72 -15.33 -11.19 -7.61
CA GLN A 72 -14.37 -12.28 -7.83
C GLN A 72 -13.81 -12.85 -6.52
N GLY A 73 -14.09 -12.22 -5.37
CA GLY A 73 -13.63 -12.67 -4.06
C GLY A 73 -12.14 -12.49 -3.79
N ILE A 74 -11.45 -11.67 -4.60
CA ILE A 74 -10.01 -11.43 -4.46
C ILE A 74 -9.80 -10.43 -3.32
N LYS A 75 -9.26 -10.90 -2.20
CA LYS A 75 -9.02 -10.10 -0.99
C LYS A 75 -7.55 -9.73 -0.75
N ASP A 76 -6.63 -10.41 -1.42
CA ASP A 76 -5.17 -10.14 -1.35
C ASP A 76 -4.85 -8.89 -2.16
N SER A 77 -4.45 -7.81 -1.47
CA SER A 77 -4.11 -6.53 -2.11
C SER A 77 -2.87 -6.59 -2.99
N SER A 78 -2.02 -7.62 -2.87
CA SER A 78 -0.92 -7.85 -3.81
C SER A 78 -1.44 -8.05 -5.24
N ARG A 79 -2.62 -8.65 -5.40
CA ARG A 79 -3.26 -8.85 -6.72
C ARG A 79 -3.71 -7.53 -7.35
N TYR A 80 -4.07 -6.55 -6.51
CA TYR A 80 -4.41 -5.20 -6.99
C TYR A 80 -3.18 -4.46 -7.49
N VAL A 81 -2.06 -4.60 -6.78
CA VAL A 81 -0.76 -4.04 -7.23
C VAL A 81 -0.33 -4.68 -8.55
N GLU A 82 -0.40 -6.00 -8.68
CA GLU A 82 -0.08 -6.70 -9.94
C GLU A 82 -0.94 -6.19 -11.11
N TYR A 83 -2.24 -5.97 -10.88
CA TYR A 83 -3.14 -5.46 -11.92
C TYR A 83 -2.73 -4.08 -12.43
N ILE A 84 -2.52 -3.11 -11.52
CA ILE A 84 -2.14 -1.75 -11.92
C ILE A 84 -0.71 -1.70 -12.48
N PHE A 85 0.21 -2.51 -11.94
CA PHE A 85 1.57 -2.63 -12.45
C PHE A 85 1.59 -3.15 -13.90
N ASN A 86 0.77 -4.16 -14.22
CA ASN A 86 0.65 -4.66 -15.59
C ASN A 86 0.14 -3.58 -16.56
N LYS A 87 -0.74 -2.67 -16.13
CA LYS A 87 -1.14 -1.51 -16.94
C LYS A 87 0.03 -0.56 -17.20
N ILE A 88 0.86 -0.29 -16.17
CA ILE A 88 2.06 0.55 -16.29
C ILE A 88 3.02 -0.02 -17.34
N ILE A 89 3.30 -1.33 -17.24
CA ILE A 89 4.17 -2.03 -18.21
C ILE A 89 3.56 -2.00 -19.62
N GLY A 90 2.25 -2.26 -19.74
CA GLY A 90 1.54 -2.19 -21.04
C GLY A 90 1.63 -0.82 -21.72
N LEU A 91 1.74 0.25 -20.94
CA LEU A 91 1.97 1.62 -21.43
C LEU A 91 3.46 1.95 -21.66
N LYS A 92 4.36 0.96 -21.55
CA LYS A 92 5.82 1.06 -21.71
C LYS A 92 6.49 1.95 -20.66
N TYR A 93 5.94 2.01 -19.44
CA TYR A 93 6.59 2.62 -18.29
C TYR A 93 7.24 1.57 -17.41
N SER A 94 8.28 1.96 -16.71
CA SER A 94 8.86 1.24 -15.58
C SER A 94 8.83 2.10 -14.32
N VAL A 95 8.75 1.47 -13.17
CA VAL A 95 8.84 2.15 -11.87
C VAL A 95 10.32 2.46 -11.60
N VAL A 96 10.59 3.70 -11.18
CA VAL A 96 11.93 4.17 -10.88
C VAL A 96 12.19 4.18 -9.37
N ASN A 97 11.19 4.67 -8.60
CA ASN A 97 11.32 4.82 -7.16
C ASN A 97 9.93 4.83 -6.51
N VAL A 98 9.87 4.34 -5.27
CA VAL A 98 8.69 4.40 -4.41
C VAL A 98 9.08 5.00 -3.07
N SER A 99 8.35 6.01 -2.62
CA SER A 99 8.47 6.60 -1.28
C SER A 99 7.16 6.44 -0.54
N ILE A 100 7.21 5.79 0.63
CA ILE A 100 6.05 5.49 1.47
C ILE A 100 6.24 6.12 2.84
N SER A 101 5.25 6.87 3.30
CA SER A 101 5.19 7.42 4.64
C SER A 101 3.95 6.87 5.36
N VAL A 102 4.18 6.24 6.50
CA VAL A 102 3.12 5.63 7.33
C VAL A 102 2.96 6.43 8.61
N GLU A 103 1.75 6.86 8.91
CA GLU A 103 1.38 7.41 10.21
C GLU A 103 0.56 6.39 10.98
N ALA A 104 1.09 5.92 12.11
CA ALA A 104 0.44 4.95 12.98
C ALA A 104 1.01 4.99 14.39
N ARG A 105 0.15 5.10 15.40
CA ARG A 105 0.55 4.99 16.81
C ARG A 105 1.03 3.57 17.12
N LYS A 106 0.43 2.57 16.49
CA LYS A 106 0.69 1.13 16.67
C LYS A 106 0.41 0.37 15.36
N PRO A 107 1.04 -0.83 15.16
CA PRO A 107 2.12 -1.39 15.94
C PRO A 107 3.45 -0.72 15.64
N ARG A 108 4.42 -0.83 16.55
CA ARG A 108 5.82 -0.50 16.25
C ARG A 108 6.46 -1.69 15.54
N LEU A 109 6.79 -1.52 14.27
CA LEU A 109 7.35 -2.59 13.45
C LEU A 109 8.84 -2.83 13.78
N LYS A 110 9.23 -4.10 13.79
CA LYS A 110 10.63 -4.51 13.84
C LYS A 110 11.28 -4.31 12.47
N MET A 111 12.61 -4.10 12.47
CA MET A 111 13.37 -3.89 11.24
C MET A 111 13.26 -5.04 10.24
N GLU A 112 13.15 -6.29 10.73
CA GLU A 112 12.93 -7.46 9.87
C GLU A 112 11.62 -7.38 9.09
N ILE A 113 10.53 -6.94 9.75
CA ILE A 113 9.22 -6.77 9.11
C ILE A 113 9.29 -5.65 8.07
N ILE A 114 9.93 -4.52 8.41
CA ILE A 114 10.13 -3.41 7.47
C ILE A 114 10.89 -3.88 6.23
N LYS A 115 11.94 -4.69 6.42
CA LYS A 115 12.70 -5.27 5.32
C LYS A 115 11.83 -6.19 4.46
N GLN A 116 11.04 -7.09 5.06
CA GLN A 116 10.14 -7.98 4.35
C GLN A 116 9.09 -7.20 3.53
N ILE A 117 8.54 -6.11 4.08
CA ILE A 117 7.61 -5.24 3.35
C ILE A 117 8.29 -4.65 2.11
N LYS A 118 9.50 -4.11 2.25
CA LYS A 118 10.27 -3.56 1.12
C LYS A 118 10.57 -4.64 0.08
N GLU A 119 11.02 -5.83 0.50
CA GLU A 119 11.29 -6.97 -0.38
C GLU A 119 10.02 -7.39 -1.15
N LYS A 120 8.87 -7.44 -0.47
CA LYS A 120 7.60 -7.79 -1.10
C LYS A 120 7.19 -6.77 -2.16
N ILE A 121 7.28 -5.48 -1.85
CA ILE A 121 6.96 -4.40 -2.80
C ILE A 121 7.95 -4.41 -3.97
N ALA A 122 9.25 -4.58 -3.72
CA ALA A 122 10.28 -4.69 -4.75
C ALA A 122 9.96 -5.83 -5.74
N SER A 123 9.61 -6.99 -5.21
CA SER A 123 9.20 -8.15 -6.02
C SER A 123 7.96 -7.89 -6.87
N LEU A 124 6.92 -7.24 -6.30
CA LEU A 124 5.68 -6.91 -7.02
C LEU A 124 5.92 -5.93 -8.17
N LEU A 125 6.83 -4.98 -7.99
CA LEU A 125 7.12 -3.90 -8.96
C LEU A 125 8.33 -4.21 -9.84
N LYS A 126 9.00 -5.34 -9.63
CA LYS A 126 10.23 -5.75 -10.36
C LYS A 126 11.32 -4.68 -10.32
N ILE A 127 11.57 -4.12 -9.14
CA ILE A 127 12.61 -3.13 -8.85
C ILE A 127 13.50 -3.61 -7.71
N GLU A 128 14.61 -2.91 -7.48
CA GLU A 128 15.52 -3.22 -6.38
C GLU A 128 14.99 -2.65 -5.04
N ILE A 129 15.39 -3.26 -3.93
CA ILE A 129 14.94 -2.88 -2.58
C ILE A 129 15.38 -1.46 -2.19
N ASP A 130 16.49 -0.98 -2.70
CA ASP A 130 17.02 0.37 -2.46
C ASP A 130 16.23 1.46 -3.19
N GLN A 131 15.40 1.11 -4.16
CA GLN A 131 14.45 2.02 -4.82
C GLN A 131 13.18 2.26 -3.99
N ILE A 132 13.07 1.66 -2.78
CA ILE A 132 11.91 1.78 -1.90
C ILE A 132 12.29 2.47 -0.59
N GLY A 133 11.80 3.69 -0.40
CA GLY A 133 11.79 4.40 0.87
C GLY A 133 10.53 4.02 1.68
N LEU A 134 10.70 3.68 2.96
CA LEU A 134 9.58 3.39 3.87
C LEU A 134 9.89 4.02 5.23
N THR A 135 9.11 5.03 5.59
CA THR A 135 9.26 5.81 6.82
C THR A 135 8.01 5.74 7.68
N PHE A 136 8.17 5.92 8.98
CA PHE A 136 7.08 5.85 9.94
C PHE A 136 7.09 7.06 10.87
N THR A 137 5.91 7.56 11.20
CA THR A 137 5.67 8.50 12.30
C THR A 137 4.57 7.99 13.20
N SER A 138 4.70 8.27 14.51
CA SER A 138 3.67 7.94 15.50
C SER A 138 2.47 8.90 15.44
N GLY A 139 2.59 10.03 14.72
CA GLY A 139 1.60 11.10 14.70
C GLY A 139 1.50 11.91 16.00
N GLU A 140 2.34 11.61 17.02
CA GLU A 140 2.48 12.38 18.30
C GLU A 140 1.15 12.67 19.03
N GLY A 141 0.08 11.91 18.75
CA GLY A 141 -1.26 12.15 19.32
C GLY A 141 -2.02 13.33 18.69
N LEU A 142 -1.54 13.88 17.57
CA LEU A 142 -2.13 15.06 16.92
C LEU A 142 -3.24 14.74 15.93
N THR A 143 -3.33 13.47 15.51
CA THR A 143 -4.31 12.98 14.55
C THR A 143 -5.05 11.75 15.11
N GLU A 144 -6.13 11.33 14.48
CA GLU A 144 -6.83 10.09 14.81
C GLU A 144 -5.89 8.87 14.71
N PHE A 145 -4.95 8.87 13.75
CA PHE A 145 -3.93 7.84 13.60
C PHE A 145 -2.88 7.90 14.70
N GLY A 146 -2.47 9.11 15.07
CA GLY A 146 -1.61 9.38 16.22
C GLY A 146 -2.26 9.03 17.57
N LEU A 147 -3.59 8.99 17.65
CA LEU A 147 -4.37 8.50 18.78
C LEU A 147 -4.57 6.97 18.75
N GLY A 148 -4.13 6.29 17.69
CA GLY A 148 -4.17 4.83 17.59
C GLY A 148 -5.46 4.25 17.07
N LYS A 149 -6.29 5.04 16.38
CA LYS A 149 -7.57 4.57 15.82
C LYS A 149 -7.41 3.81 14.50
N GLY A 150 -6.31 4.02 13.79
CA GLY A 150 -6.06 3.39 12.50
C GLY A 150 -4.66 3.66 11.98
N ILE A 151 -4.47 3.40 10.69
CA ILE A 151 -3.23 3.63 9.95
C ILE A 151 -3.54 4.50 8.74
N HIS A 152 -2.71 5.51 8.50
CA HIS A 152 -2.72 6.34 7.29
C HIS A 152 -1.41 6.18 6.55
N VAL A 153 -1.48 6.13 5.22
CA VAL A 153 -0.32 5.95 4.35
C VAL A 153 -0.39 6.94 3.19
N LEU A 154 0.74 7.59 2.96
CA LEU A 154 1.02 8.37 1.76
C LEU A 154 2.10 7.67 0.95
N THR A 155 1.88 7.54 -0.36
CA THR A 155 2.84 6.93 -1.28
C THR A 155 3.07 7.84 -2.47
N ILE A 156 4.34 8.05 -2.81
CA ILE A 156 4.75 8.69 -4.07
C ILE A 156 5.47 7.63 -4.90
N VAL A 157 5.12 7.52 -6.17
CA VAL A 157 5.84 6.72 -7.14
C VAL A 157 6.38 7.61 -8.25
N SER A 158 7.54 7.27 -8.78
CA SER A 158 8.05 7.83 -10.01
C SER A 158 8.16 6.73 -11.07
N ILE A 159 7.76 7.06 -12.29
CA ILE A 159 7.82 6.15 -13.43
C ILE A 159 8.50 6.83 -14.62
N THR A 160 9.20 6.05 -15.42
CA THR A 160 9.82 6.54 -16.66
C THR A 160 9.38 5.69 -17.84
N ARG A 161 9.21 6.33 -18.98
CA ARG A 161 8.88 5.65 -20.23
C ARG A 161 10.16 5.36 -21.00
N HIS A 162 10.29 4.13 -21.43
CA HIS A 162 11.33 3.74 -22.40
C HIS A 162 10.78 3.92 -23.81
N ASP A 163 11.57 4.58 -24.63
CA ASP A 163 11.28 4.77 -26.07
C ASP A 163 11.38 3.45 -26.84
#